data_a5de21f69c251491f12dce9866482087
#
_entry.id   a5de21f69c251491f12dce9866482087
#
_cell.length_a   1.000
_cell.length_b   1.000
_cell.length_c   1.000
_cell.angle_alpha   90.00
_cell.angle_beta   90.00
_cell.angle_gamma   90.00
#
_symmetry.space_group_name_H-M   'P 1'
#
loop_
_entity.id
_entity.type
_entity.pdbx_description
1 polymer ?
#
loop_
_entity_poly.entity_id
_entity_poly.type
_entity_poly.pdbx_seq_one_letter_code
_entity_poly.pdbx_strand_id
1 'polypeptide(L)'
;MSGTINNETVKPKIPIDGIPKIDEILKETPGLKEIKKIYSNLGYFDYSGSSLILFIVFTIIFLLLLTFCFVMMKAQDIRDNWSDDQCKPYVLPFAGFINAPEGTSWMDYTSDNFQQCLNNVQSSIAGEALAPITFITSAIASTIGELQDSINSIRAMFDKVRTQLQAVVEEIMGRLMNVVVPIQTIILAMKDFIGKLTGVLTTCIYMLLAVYYNLQSLMGASGELILEILMILAGIIAVLWAVPVSWALAATMSSVFISIAIPMAILFTFMEIVLKVKVGSIPTIKCFDKNTQINMYDGTSKKISELVVGDRLDTNNSVCSIVKVTTKGSVMYNLNNVIVSDSHIVRHNDKWIKVCDHPQAVKLDKYDEEYLYCINTNQKLVTINNIIFADWDDLYGDNLYEIIKKTGVNNVDKLHTYVDGGFCQGTRVTLNNGNKEEIQNIKIGDILQDNNEVYGIVEIDPTVLKHYKFNLGNVTINGAGNLNICELKMNLGYYNEVLDSSTILKIPSVMKENGKLYHLLTTKKILHINNTRFFDYNAGVDLFLAKTRGKLLSMKYV
;
A
#
# COMPACT_ATOMS: atom_id res chain seq x y z
N MET A 1 -26.38 51.08 -24.91
CA MET A 1 -25.28 51.12 -23.94
C MET A 1 -25.05 49.68 -23.52
N SER A 2 -24.05 49.08 -24.12
CA SER A 2 -23.64 47.69 -23.88
C SER A 2 -22.73 47.65 -22.65
N GLY A 3 -23.10 46.89 -21.63
CA GLY A 3 -22.26 46.57 -20.49
C GLY A 3 -21.84 45.11 -20.55
N THR A 4 -20.60 44.90 -20.93
CA THR A 4 -19.91 43.61 -20.89
C THR A 4 -19.72 43.19 -19.43
N ILE A 5 -20.34 42.09 -19.04
CA ILE A 5 -20.10 41.44 -17.74
C ILE A 5 -18.92 40.50 -17.94
N ASN A 6 -17.78 40.85 -17.36
CA ASN A 6 -16.63 39.97 -17.20
C ASN A 6 -16.97 38.93 -16.14
N ASN A 7 -17.16 37.67 -16.54
CA ASN A 7 -17.17 36.52 -15.64
C ASN A 7 -15.73 36.14 -15.32
N GLU A 8 -15.14 36.71 -14.28
CA GLU A 8 -13.98 36.12 -13.61
C GLU A 8 -14.45 35.00 -12.71
N THR A 9 -14.32 33.79 -13.18
CA THR A 9 -14.40 32.60 -12.34
C THR A 9 -13.16 32.54 -11.43
N VAL A 10 -13.33 32.94 -10.19
CA VAL A 10 -12.35 32.76 -9.14
C VAL A 10 -12.23 31.23 -8.85
N LYS A 11 -11.23 30.60 -9.43
CA LYS A 11 -10.81 29.26 -9.01
C LYS A 11 -10.11 29.38 -7.65
N PRO A 12 -10.46 28.58 -6.64
CA PRO A 12 -9.72 28.54 -5.38
C PRO A 12 -8.29 28.08 -5.68
N LYS A 13 -7.32 28.95 -5.47
CA LYS A 13 -5.90 28.58 -5.42
C LYS A 13 -5.67 27.79 -4.14
N ILE A 14 -5.64 26.48 -4.26
CA ILE A 14 -4.97 25.64 -3.27
C ILE A 14 -3.47 25.81 -3.54
N PRO A 15 -2.67 26.25 -2.59
CA PRO A 15 -1.22 26.28 -2.77
C PRO A 15 -0.71 24.84 -2.71
N ILE A 16 -0.53 24.23 -3.86
CA ILE A 16 0.24 23.01 -4.01
C ILE A 16 1.67 23.46 -4.31
N ASP A 17 2.34 23.96 -3.30
CA ASP A 17 3.79 24.10 -3.32
C ASP A 17 4.38 22.69 -3.16
N GLY A 18 4.96 22.19 -4.23
CA GLY A 18 5.74 20.95 -4.19
C GLY A 18 5.58 19.98 -5.35
N ILE A 19 4.72 20.26 -6.34
CA ILE A 19 4.69 19.43 -7.56
C ILE A 19 5.50 20.17 -8.64
N PRO A 20 6.68 19.67 -9.02
CA PRO A 20 7.43 20.26 -10.13
C PRO A 20 6.59 20.17 -11.41
N LYS A 21 6.56 21.24 -12.18
CA LYS A 21 5.86 21.27 -13.47
C LYS A 21 6.42 20.18 -14.36
N ILE A 22 5.54 19.48 -15.11
CA ILE A 22 5.91 18.39 -16.03
C ILE A 22 7.06 18.78 -16.96
N ASP A 23 7.17 20.05 -17.35
CA ASP A 23 8.26 20.59 -18.16
C ASP A 23 9.63 20.66 -17.44
N GLU A 24 9.65 20.64 -16.09
CA GLU A 24 10.89 20.54 -15.30
C GLU A 24 11.33 19.09 -15.11
N ILE A 25 10.37 18.17 -15.08
CA ILE A 25 10.66 16.71 -14.99
C ILE A 25 11.19 16.19 -16.33
N LEU A 26 10.77 16.80 -17.47
CA LEU A 26 11.25 16.48 -18.82
C LEU A 26 12.59 17.12 -19.16
N LYS A 27 13.05 18.13 -18.40
CA LYS A 27 14.40 18.67 -18.53
C LYS A 27 15.39 17.75 -17.81
N GLU A 28 15.94 16.80 -18.57
CA GLU A 28 17.14 16.03 -18.25
C GLU A 28 17.15 15.40 -16.84
N THR A 29 16.22 14.51 -16.57
CA THR A 29 16.40 13.59 -15.45
C THR A 29 17.66 12.75 -15.70
N PRO A 30 18.50 12.52 -14.67
CA PRO A 30 19.71 11.70 -14.79
C PRO A 30 19.45 10.34 -15.44
N GLY A 31 18.26 9.76 -15.27
CA GLY A 31 17.82 8.51 -15.91
C GLY A 31 17.73 8.59 -17.45
N LEU A 32 17.39 9.73 -18.02
CA LEU A 32 17.32 9.88 -19.48
C LEU A 32 18.73 9.95 -20.11
N LYS A 33 19.70 10.50 -19.38
CA LYS A 33 21.13 10.45 -19.79
C LYS A 33 21.71 9.04 -19.67
N GLU A 34 21.33 8.29 -18.64
CA GLU A 34 21.73 6.89 -18.51
C GLU A 34 21.09 5.99 -19.55
N ILE A 35 19.81 6.20 -19.85
CA ILE A 35 19.13 5.50 -20.96
C ILE A 35 19.82 5.79 -22.29
N LYS A 36 20.14 7.06 -22.60
CA LYS A 36 20.93 7.40 -23.79
C LYS A 36 22.33 6.78 -23.81
N LYS A 37 22.98 6.66 -22.65
CA LYS A 37 24.30 6.02 -22.50
C LYS A 37 24.23 4.50 -22.67
N ILE A 38 23.13 3.87 -22.22
CA ILE A 38 22.87 2.44 -22.43
C ILE A 38 22.62 2.15 -23.92
N TYR A 39 21.88 3.02 -24.62
CA TYR A 39 21.64 2.90 -26.06
C TYR A 39 22.86 3.29 -26.92
N SER A 40 23.83 4.02 -26.37
CA SER A 40 25.07 4.36 -27.09
C SER A 40 26.15 3.30 -26.98
N ASN A 41 26.04 2.36 -26.07
CA ASN A 41 26.95 1.22 -25.99
C ASN A 41 26.27 0.00 -26.62
N LEU A 42 26.68 -0.31 -27.83
CA LEU A 42 26.27 -1.51 -28.56
C LEU A 42 26.56 -2.75 -27.70
N GLY A 43 25.51 -3.49 -27.38
CA GLY A 43 25.58 -4.68 -26.53
C GLY A 43 25.79 -5.97 -27.32
N TYR A 44 25.84 -7.08 -26.61
CA TYR A 44 25.98 -8.43 -27.17
C TYR A 44 24.95 -8.74 -28.28
N PHE A 45 23.77 -8.15 -28.23
CA PHE A 45 22.72 -8.28 -29.23
C PHE A 45 23.06 -7.64 -30.59
N ASP A 46 23.91 -6.65 -30.62
CA ASP A 46 24.30 -5.99 -31.88
C ASP A 46 25.29 -6.87 -32.68
N TYR A 47 26.07 -7.70 -31.97
CA TYR A 47 27.01 -8.62 -32.61
C TYR A 47 26.42 -10.01 -32.91
N SER A 48 25.53 -10.50 -32.11
CA SER A 48 24.99 -11.87 -32.23
C SER A 48 23.49 -11.91 -32.57
N GLY A 49 22.86 -10.76 -32.70
CA GLY A 49 21.39 -10.66 -32.87
C GLY A 49 20.90 -11.33 -34.16
N SER A 50 21.65 -11.23 -35.23
CA SER A 50 21.27 -11.87 -36.50
C SER A 50 21.28 -13.41 -36.42
N SER A 51 22.28 -13.97 -35.74
CA SER A 51 22.39 -15.43 -35.56
C SER A 51 21.33 -15.95 -34.58
N LEU A 52 21.03 -15.21 -33.55
CA LEU A 52 19.98 -15.54 -32.57
C LEU A 52 18.59 -15.44 -33.20
N ILE A 53 18.34 -14.38 -33.98
CA ILE A 53 17.09 -14.23 -34.73
C ILE A 53 16.94 -15.38 -35.73
N LEU A 54 17.98 -15.72 -36.44
CA LEU A 54 17.97 -16.80 -37.42
C LEU A 54 17.70 -18.16 -36.76
N PHE A 55 18.31 -18.43 -35.60
CA PHE A 55 18.02 -19.62 -34.79
C PHE A 55 16.56 -19.67 -34.35
N ILE A 56 16.02 -18.55 -33.81
CA ILE A 56 14.62 -18.46 -33.39
C ILE A 56 13.69 -18.71 -34.59
N VAL A 57 13.98 -18.10 -35.75
CA VAL A 57 13.17 -18.27 -36.95
C VAL A 57 13.17 -19.74 -37.42
N PHE A 58 14.31 -20.39 -37.47
CA PHE A 58 14.38 -21.81 -37.84
C PHE A 58 13.65 -22.70 -36.84
N THR A 59 13.76 -22.41 -35.54
CA THR A 59 13.05 -23.16 -34.51
C THR A 59 11.52 -23.00 -34.63
N ILE A 60 11.06 -21.79 -34.90
CA ILE A 60 9.63 -21.52 -35.14
C ILE A 60 9.14 -22.26 -36.39
N ILE A 61 9.90 -22.20 -37.51
CA ILE A 61 9.55 -22.90 -38.75
C ILE A 61 9.47 -24.42 -38.51
N PHE A 62 10.43 -24.99 -37.77
CA PHE A 62 10.45 -26.42 -37.46
C PHE A 62 9.21 -26.83 -36.61
N LEU A 63 8.88 -26.04 -35.60
CA LEU A 63 7.69 -26.28 -34.77
C LEU A 63 6.39 -26.17 -35.58
N LEU A 64 6.30 -25.20 -36.50
CA LEU A 64 5.15 -25.05 -37.39
C LEU A 64 5.02 -26.26 -38.34
N LEU A 65 6.12 -26.79 -38.87
CA LEU A 65 6.09 -27.98 -39.68
C LEU A 65 5.62 -29.21 -38.89
N LEU A 66 6.09 -29.40 -37.67
CA LEU A 66 5.65 -30.50 -36.81
C LEU A 66 4.16 -30.38 -36.47
N THR A 67 3.71 -29.19 -36.13
CA THR A 67 2.27 -28.96 -35.86
C THR A 67 1.42 -29.16 -37.10
N PHE A 68 1.91 -28.73 -38.28
CA PHE A 68 1.26 -28.98 -39.57
C PHE A 68 1.07 -30.47 -39.82
N CYS A 69 2.16 -31.28 -39.71
CA CYS A 69 2.07 -32.72 -39.87
C CYS A 69 1.08 -33.38 -38.89
N PHE A 70 1.12 -32.97 -37.62
CA PHE A 70 0.20 -33.49 -36.62
C PHE A 70 -1.27 -33.16 -36.95
N VAL A 71 -1.52 -31.92 -37.34
CA VAL A 71 -2.86 -31.45 -37.70
C VAL A 71 -3.38 -32.14 -38.96
N MET A 72 -2.52 -32.33 -39.95
CA MET A 72 -2.91 -33.02 -41.20
C MET A 72 -3.25 -34.51 -40.98
N MET A 73 -2.54 -35.18 -40.04
CA MET A 73 -2.88 -36.56 -39.67
C MET A 73 -4.28 -36.66 -38.98
N LYS A 74 -4.70 -35.61 -38.34
CA LYS A 74 -6.02 -35.53 -37.64
C LYS A 74 -7.04 -34.66 -38.37
N ALA A 75 -6.77 -34.27 -39.60
CA ALA A 75 -7.59 -33.29 -40.32
C ALA A 75 -9.05 -33.71 -40.47
N GLN A 76 -9.35 -35.02 -40.61
CA GLN A 76 -10.71 -35.51 -40.73
C GLN A 76 -11.45 -35.37 -39.40
N ASP A 77 -10.85 -35.80 -38.30
CA ASP A 77 -11.45 -35.67 -36.94
C ASP A 77 -11.74 -34.21 -36.59
N ILE A 78 -10.81 -33.30 -36.96
CA ILE A 78 -10.92 -31.86 -36.73
C ILE A 78 -12.04 -31.26 -37.58
N ARG A 79 -12.20 -31.72 -38.83
CA ARG A 79 -13.25 -31.26 -39.74
C ARG A 79 -14.65 -31.67 -39.25
N ASP A 80 -14.77 -32.89 -38.73
CA ASP A 80 -16.03 -33.41 -38.22
C ASP A 80 -16.49 -32.69 -36.95
N ASN A 81 -15.54 -32.15 -36.17
CA ASN A 81 -15.80 -31.36 -34.96
C ASN A 81 -15.41 -29.88 -35.10
N TRP A 82 -15.55 -29.33 -36.31
CA TRP A 82 -15.04 -28.00 -36.65
C TRP A 82 -15.49 -26.90 -35.73
N SER A 83 -16.73 -26.89 -35.28
CA SER A 83 -17.29 -25.87 -34.37
C SER A 83 -16.48 -25.74 -33.06
N ASP A 84 -15.96 -26.85 -32.56
CA ASP A 84 -15.26 -26.93 -31.28
C ASP A 84 -13.72 -26.80 -31.44
N ASP A 85 -13.23 -27.17 -32.63
CA ASP A 85 -11.79 -27.29 -32.88
C ASP A 85 -11.21 -26.09 -33.62
N GLN A 86 -12.01 -25.32 -34.36
CA GLN A 86 -11.54 -24.21 -35.22
C GLN A 86 -10.72 -23.15 -34.49
N CYS A 87 -10.93 -22.96 -33.19
CA CYS A 87 -10.20 -21.96 -32.39
C CYS A 87 -9.05 -22.56 -31.55
N LYS A 88 -8.77 -23.84 -31.68
CA LYS A 88 -7.64 -24.44 -30.97
C LYS A 88 -6.30 -23.91 -31.53
N PRO A 89 -5.31 -23.59 -30.68
CA PRO A 89 -4.07 -22.92 -31.11
C PRO A 89 -3.29 -23.67 -32.18
N TYR A 90 -3.36 -25.00 -32.20
CA TYR A 90 -2.67 -25.83 -33.21
C TYR A 90 -3.47 -25.96 -34.50
N VAL A 91 -4.77 -25.67 -34.54
CA VAL A 91 -5.63 -25.66 -35.72
C VAL A 91 -5.61 -24.31 -36.43
N LEU A 92 -5.61 -23.23 -35.63
CA LEU A 92 -5.70 -21.84 -36.12
C LEU A 92 -4.79 -21.51 -37.30
N PRO A 93 -3.47 -21.82 -37.27
CA PRO A 93 -2.57 -21.49 -38.41
C PRO A 93 -2.86 -22.30 -39.69
N PHE A 94 -3.60 -23.38 -39.55
CA PHE A 94 -3.82 -24.35 -40.65
C PHE A 94 -5.31 -24.50 -41.00
N ALA A 95 -6.17 -23.62 -40.49
CA ALA A 95 -7.62 -23.67 -40.66
C ALA A 95 -8.03 -23.77 -42.14
N GLY A 96 -7.39 -23.02 -43.01
CA GLY A 96 -7.67 -23.04 -44.46
C GLY A 96 -7.25 -24.31 -45.15
N PHE A 97 -6.22 -25.00 -44.68
CA PHE A 97 -5.83 -26.31 -45.25
C PHE A 97 -6.78 -27.42 -44.84
N ILE A 98 -7.46 -27.27 -43.69
CA ILE A 98 -8.32 -28.28 -43.14
C ILE A 98 -9.76 -28.13 -43.68
N ASN A 99 -10.32 -26.92 -43.72
CA ASN A 99 -11.75 -26.72 -43.92
C ASN A 99 -12.14 -25.53 -44.83
N ALA A 100 -11.21 -25.04 -45.69
CA ALA A 100 -11.59 -24.00 -46.64
C ALA A 100 -12.59 -24.55 -47.67
N PRO A 101 -13.71 -23.85 -47.97
CA PRO A 101 -14.65 -24.24 -49.02
C PRO A 101 -14.03 -24.06 -50.43
N GLU A 102 -14.55 -24.80 -51.40
CA GLU A 102 -14.09 -24.68 -52.77
C GLU A 102 -14.25 -23.25 -53.31
N GLY A 103 -13.18 -22.70 -53.88
CA GLY A 103 -13.15 -21.33 -54.41
C GLY A 103 -12.64 -20.27 -53.46
N THR A 104 -12.37 -20.60 -52.21
CA THR A 104 -11.78 -19.65 -51.25
C THR A 104 -10.30 -19.91 -51.07
N SER A 105 -9.47 -18.84 -51.01
CA SER A 105 -8.05 -18.98 -50.72
C SER A 105 -7.88 -19.54 -49.30
N TRP A 106 -6.98 -20.54 -49.17
CA TRP A 106 -6.69 -21.12 -47.86
C TRP A 106 -6.15 -20.09 -46.87
N MET A 107 -5.45 -19.07 -47.38
CA MET A 107 -4.87 -18.00 -46.57
C MET A 107 -5.95 -17.05 -46.05
N ASP A 108 -6.90 -16.67 -46.93
CA ASP A 108 -8.01 -15.79 -46.55
C ASP A 108 -8.90 -16.48 -45.52
N TYR A 109 -9.24 -17.76 -45.75
CA TYR A 109 -10.02 -18.54 -44.80
C TYR A 109 -9.33 -18.68 -43.43
N THR A 110 -8.00 -18.89 -43.42
CA THR A 110 -7.23 -18.97 -42.17
C THR A 110 -7.25 -17.63 -41.44
N SER A 111 -7.11 -16.53 -42.18
CA SER A 111 -7.17 -15.17 -41.61
C SER A 111 -8.54 -14.86 -41.00
N ASP A 112 -9.60 -15.19 -41.73
CA ASP A 112 -10.97 -14.96 -41.29
C ASP A 112 -11.31 -15.80 -40.05
N ASN A 113 -10.92 -17.09 -40.05
CA ASN A 113 -11.10 -17.96 -38.90
C ASN A 113 -10.31 -17.47 -37.68
N PHE A 114 -9.06 -17.02 -37.89
CA PHE A 114 -8.27 -16.44 -36.82
C PHE A 114 -8.92 -15.19 -36.24
N GLN A 115 -9.42 -14.31 -37.10
CA GLN A 115 -10.09 -13.08 -36.66
C GLN A 115 -11.38 -13.37 -35.93
N GLN A 116 -12.15 -14.36 -36.37
CA GLN A 116 -13.37 -14.80 -35.69
C GLN A 116 -13.06 -15.39 -34.31
N CYS A 117 -12.06 -16.26 -34.20
CA CYS A 117 -11.65 -16.84 -32.94
C CYS A 117 -11.09 -15.78 -31.97
N LEU A 118 -10.30 -14.83 -32.48
CA LEU A 118 -9.78 -13.71 -31.70
C LEU A 118 -10.91 -12.83 -31.15
N ASN A 119 -11.89 -12.51 -32.01
CA ASN A 119 -13.07 -11.73 -31.60
C ASN A 119 -13.89 -12.46 -30.55
N ASN A 120 -14.06 -13.79 -30.67
CA ASN A 120 -14.77 -14.60 -29.68
C ASN A 120 -14.05 -14.61 -28.33
N VAL A 121 -12.74 -14.79 -28.32
CA VAL A 121 -11.93 -14.72 -27.10
C VAL A 121 -11.95 -13.31 -26.50
N GLN A 122 -11.77 -12.30 -27.33
CA GLN A 122 -11.79 -10.90 -26.89
C GLN A 122 -13.17 -10.50 -26.32
N SER A 123 -14.26 -10.91 -26.97
CA SER A 123 -15.62 -10.62 -26.48
C SER A 123 -15.95 -11.39 -25.19
N SER A 124 -15.47 -12.63 -25.06
CA SER A 124 -15.64 -13.42 -23.83
C SER A 124 -14.86 -12.80 -22.67
N ILE A 125 -13.58 -12.48 -22.87
CA ILE A 125 -12.75 -11.82 -21.84
C ILE A 125 -13.30 -10.42 -21.50
N ALA A 126 -13.68 -9.66 -22.54
CA ALA A 126 -14.28 -8.34 -22.33
C ALA A 126 -15.61 -8.44 -21.56
N GLY A 127 -16.44 -9.44 -21.90
CA GLY A 127 -17.70 -9.69 -21.20
C GLY A 127 -17.51 -10.02 -19.72
N GLU A 128 -16.60 -10.94 -19.40
CA GLU A 128 -16.31 -11.32 -18.02
C GLU A 128 -15.59 -10.20 -17.23
N ALA A 129 -14.65 -9.50 -17.87
CA ALA A 129 -13.92 -8.40 -17.26
C ALA A 129 -14.80 -7.15 -17.05
N LEU A 130 -15.77 -6.92 -17.94
CA LEU A 130 -16.68 -5.77 -17.86
C LEU A 130 -17.91 -6.05 -16.98
N ALA A 131 -18.27 -7.31 -16.74
CA ALA A 131 -19.43 -7.65 -15.91
C ALA A 131 -19.42 -7.02 -14.52
N PRO A 132 -18.30 -7.03 -13.76
CA PRO A 132 -18.22 -6.32 -12.47
C PRO A 132 -18.31 -4.79 -12.65
N ILE A 133 -17.73 -4.25 -13.72
CA ILE A 133 -17.74 -2.82 -14.00
C ILE A 133 -19.15 -2.36 -14.37
N THR A 134 -19.86 -3.13 -15.21
CA THR A 134 -21.26 -2.83 -15.58
C THR A 134 -22.19 -2.95 -14.38
N PHE A 135 -21.96 -3.94 -13.49
CA PHE A 135 -22.70 -4.05 -12.23
C PHE A 135 -22.46 -2.83 -11.32
N ILE A 136 -21.19 -2.46 -11.11
CA ILE A 136 -20.85 -1.28 -10.31
C ILE A 136 -21.40 -0.01 -10.94
N THR A 137 -21.29 0.13 -12.27
CA THR A 137 -21.80 1.30 -12.99
C THR A 137 -23.32 1.40 -12.90
N SER A 138 -24.03 0.27 -13.02
CA SER A 138 -25.49 0.24 -12.88
C SER A 138 -25.93 0.52 -11.43
N ALA A 139 -25.20 -0.01 -10.44
CA ALA A 139 -25.46 0.29 -9.03
C ALA A 139 -25.21 1.77 -8.69
N ILE A 140 -24.11 2.34 -9.22
CA ILE A 140 -23.82 3.77 -9.07
C ILE A 140 -24.89 4.60 -9.80
N ALA A 141 -25.29 4.24 -11.03
CA ALA A 141 -26.32 4.94 -11.78
C ALA A 141 -27.68 4.90 -11.06
N SER A 142 -28.02 3.75 -10.48
CA SER A 142 -29.24 3.59 -9.64
C SER A 142 -29.17 4.50 -8.42
N THR A 143 -28.03 4.49 -7.70
CA THR A 143 -27.83 5.34 -6.51
C THR A 143 -27.85 6.83 -6.87
N ILE A 144 -27.26 7.20 -8.02
CA ILE A 144 -27.32 8.59 -8.54
C ILE A 144 -28.75 8.96 -8.92
N GLY A 145 -29.51 8.02 -9.54
CA GLY A 145 -30.93 8.22 -9.87
C GLY A 145 -31.75 8.46 -8.60
N GLU A 146 -31.62 7.62 -7.58
CA GLU A 146 -32.32 7.79 -6.29
C GLU A 146 -31.92 9.10 -5.59
N LEU A 147 -30.63 9.48 -5.71
CA LEU A 147 -30.15 10.77 -5.20
C LEU A 147 -30.77 11.94 -5.96
N GLN A 148 -30.87 11.82 -7.29
CA GLN A 148 -31.50 12.84 -8.14
C GLN A 148 -32.99 13.00 -7.87
N ASP A 149 -33.70 11.88 -7.66
CA ASP A 149 -35.11 11.87 -7.28
C ASP A 149 -35.31 12.47 -5.88
N SER A 150 -34.41 12.17 -4.95
CA SER A 150 -34.38 12.79 -3.61
C SER A 150 -34.14 14.29 -3.68
N ILE A 151 -33.18 14.75 -4.52
CA ILE A 151 -32.90 16.16 -4.73
C ILE A 151 -34.11 16.85 -5.40
N ASN A 152 -34.77 16.21 -6.38
CA ASN A 152 -35.95 16.75 -7.04
C ASN A 152 -37.15 16.82 -6.06
N SER A 153 -37.31 15.82 -5.22
CA SER A 153 -38.31 15.83 -4.13
C SER A 153 -38.06 16.98 -3.15
N ILE A 154 -36.79 17.21 -2.81
CA ILE A 154 -36.38 18.36 -1.98
C ILE A 154 -36.67 19.69 -2.70
N ARG A 155 -36.37 19.79 -4.03
CA ARG A 155 -36.72 20.98 -4.82
C ARG A 155 -38.21 21.22 -4.88
N ALA A 156 -38.99 20.17 -5.13
CA ALA A 156 -40.46 20.29 -5.15
C ALA A 156 -41.03 20.70 -3.77
N MET A 157 -40.41 20.20 -2.69
CA MET A 157 -40.74 20.64 -1.32
C MET A 157 -40.36 22.13 -1.10
N PHE A 158 -39.19 22.56 -1.61
CA PHE A 158 -38.80 23.97 -1.56
C PHE A 158 -39.73 24.88 -2.37
N ASP A 159 -40.17 24.46 -3.57
CA ASP A 159 -41.13 25.25 -4.35
C ASP A 159 -42.49 25.35 -3.65
N LYS A 160 -42.94 24.27 -3.01
CA LYS A 160 -44.15 24.27 -2.20
C LYS A 160 -44.01 25.18 -0.96
N VAL A 161 -42.87 25.11 -0.27
CA VAL A 161 -42.56 25.97 0.87
C VAL A 161 -42.45 27.44 0.42
N ARG A 162 -41.81 27.72 -0.75
CA ARG A 162 -41.73 29.06 -1.31
C ARG A 162 -43.11 29.62 -1.64
N THR A 163 -43.98 28.80 -2.23
CA THR A 163 -45.36 29.20 -2.58
C THR A 163 -46.21 29.48 -1.33
N GLN A 164 -46.03 28.62 -0.29
CA GLN A 164 -46.71 28.83 1.01
C GLN A 164 -46.17 30.06 1.73
N LEU A 165 -44.86 30.30 1.70
CA LEU A 165 -44.26 31.50 2.23
C LEU A 165 -44.72 32.77 1.48
N GLN A 166 -44.83 32.69 0.15
CA GLN A 166 -45.35 33.82 -0.65
C GLN A 166 -46.81 34.16 -0.28
N ALA A 167 -47.66 33.12 -0.12
CA ALA A 167 -49.04 33.29 0.36
C ALA A 167 -49.12 33.89 1.78
N VAL A 168 -48.23 33.39 2.67
CA VAL A 168 -48.14 33.93 4.03
C VAL A 168 -47.62 35.37 4.05
N VAL A 169 -46.63 35.72 3.19
CA VAL A 169 -46.13 37.08 3.07
C VAL A 169 -47.20 38.00 2.50
N GLU A 170 -47.99 37.59 1.49
CA GLU A 170 -49.11 38.34 0.96
C GLU A 170 -50.21 38.55 1.98
N GLU A 171 -50.53 37.51 2.82
CA GLU A 171 -51.48 37.61 3.93
C GLU A 171 -50.96 38.51 5.07
N ILE A 172 -49.66 38.45 5.35
CA ILE A 172 -49.01 39.25 6.39
C ILE A 172 -48.80 40.70 5.98
N MET A 173 -48.56 41.00 4.69
CA MET A 173 -48.52 42.37 4.17
C MET A 173 -49.83 43.10 4.46
N GLY A 174 -50.95 42.39 4.60
CA GLY A 174 -52.24 42.97 4.97
C GLY A 174 -52.43 43.21 6.50
N ARG A 175 -51.54 42.66 7.34
CA ARG A 175 -51.71 42.72 8.81
C ARG A 175 -50.42 43.04 9.60
N LEU A 176 -49.72 44.06 9.22
CA LEU A 176 -48.29 44.30 9.52
C LEU A 176 -47.89 44.55 11.01
N MET A 177 -48.77 44.52 11.98
CA MET A 177 -48.45 44.86 13.37
C MET A 177 -48.26 43.70 14.37
N ASN A 178 -48.50 42.43 13.96
CA ASN A 178 -48.40 41.29 14.88
C ASN A 178 -47.41 40.18 14.38
N VAL A 179 -46.35 40.53 13.65
CA VAL A 179 -45.60 39.57 12.82
C VAL A 179 -44.18 39.23 13.33
N VAL A 180 -43.69 39.87 14.38
CA VAL A 180 -42.30 39.65 14.86
C VAL A 180 -42.06 38.23 15.41
N VAL A 181 -43.02 37.65 16.12
CA VAL A 181 -42.87 36.32 16.73
C VAL A 181 -42.91 35.18 15.72
N PRO A 182 -43.84 35.13 14.72
CA PRO A 182 -43.80 34.11 13.66
C PRO A 182 -42.52 34.13 12.80
N ILE A 183 -41.96 35.32 12.51
CA ILE A 183 -40.73 35.47 11.73
C ILE A 183 -39.52 34.83 12.46
N GLN A 184 -39.40 35.01 13.78
CA GLN A 184 -38.35 34.37 14.57
C GLN A 184 -38.44 32.83 14.50
N THR A 185 -39.64 32.28 14.57
CA THR A 185 -39.88 30.83 14.51
C THR A 185 -39.49 30.26 13.12
N ILE A 186 -39.81 31.00 12.03
CA ILE A 186 -39.43 30.61 10.64
C ILE A 186 -37.91 30.63 10.45
N ILE A 187 -37.22 31.67 10.97
CA ILE A 187 -35.76 31.77 10.91
C ILE A 187 -35.08 30.62 11.67
N LEU A 188 -35.61 30.24 12.83
CA LEU A 188 -35.11 29.12 13.61
C LEU A 188 -35.30 27.77 12.85
N ALA A 189 -36.48 27.57 12.26
CA ALA A 189 -36.76 26.38 11.44
C ALA A 189 -35.86 26.28 10.17
N MET A 190 -35.57 27.40 9.52
CA MET A 190 -34.62 27.44 8.42
C MET A 190 -33.19 27.11 8.86
N LYS A 191 -32.76 27.62 10.02
CA LYS A 191 -31.45 27.30 10.57
C LYS A 191 -31.31 25.80 10.86
N ASP A 192 -32.33 25.18 11.42
CA ASP A 192 -32.38 23.73 11.69
C ASP A 192 -32.36 22.92 10.39
N PHE A 193 -33.07 23.36 9.36
CA PHE A 193 -33.09 22.71 8.05
C PHE A 193 -31.71 22.74 7.35
N ILE A 194 -31.04 23.90 7.32
CA ILE A 194 -29.69 24.05 6.78
C ILE A 194 -28.70 23.17 7.56
N GLY A 195 -28.84 23.10 8.89
CA GLY A 195 -28.03 22.20 9.70
C GLY A 195 -28.19 20.72 9.32
N LYS A 196 -29.42 20.28 9.09
CA LYS A 196 -29.73 18.90 8.63
C LYS A 196 -29.17 18.63 7.21
N LEU A 197 -29.34 19.58 6.28
CA LEU A 197 -28.82 19.46 4.93
C LEU A 197 -27.28 19.34 4.91
N THR A 198 -26.61 20.17 5.71
CA THR A 198 -25.15 20.11 5.88
C THR A 198 -24.73 18.75 6.46
N GLY A 199 -25.49 18.19 7.41
CA GLY A 199 -25.27 16.86 7.96
C GLY A 199 -25.33 15.76 6.89
N VAL A 200 -26.36 15.81 6.03
CA VAL A 200 -26.53 14.83 4.93
C VAL A 200 -25.37 14.92 3.93
N LEU A 201 -25.00 16.13 3.49
CA LEU A 201 -23.88 16.33 2.57
C LEU A 201 -22.56 15.83 3.17
N THR A 202 -22.32 16.11 4.43
CA THR A 202 -21.14 15.61 5.15
C THR A 202 -21.12 14.09 5.17
N THR A 203 -22.26 13.47 5.45
CA THR A 203 -22.40 12.00 5.44
C THR A 203 -22.11 11.41 4.06
N CYS A 204 -22.65 12.01 2.98
CA CYS A 204 -22.37 11.59 1.60
C CYS A 204 -20.88 11.65 1.25
N ILE A 205 -20.19 12.74 1.64
CA ILE A 205 -18.74 12.86 1.42
C ILE A 205 -17.97 11.75 2.15
N TYR A 206 -18.33 11.47 3.41
CA TYR A 206 -17.69 10.38 4.14
C TYR A 206 -17.99 8.99 3.56
N MET A 207 -19.21 8.77 3.04
CA MET A 207 -19.55 7.53 2.34
C MET A 207 -18.72 7.36 1.06
N LEU A 208 -18.60 8.40 0.24
CA LEU A 208 -17.76 8.37 -0.96
C LEU A 208 -16.29 8.10 -0.62
N LEU A 209 -15.79 8.72 0.45
CA LEU A 209 -14.43 8.48 0.93
C LEU A 209 -14.25 7.04 1.43
N ALA A 210 -15.24 6.49 2.11
CA ALA A 210 -15.21 5.09 2.56
C ALA A 210 -15.22 4.12 1.38
N VAL A 211 -16.06 4.36 0.36
CA VAL A 211 -16.06 3.57 -0.89
C VAL A 211 -14.70 3.63 -1.58
N TYR A 212 -14.11 4.82 -1.69
CA TYR A 212 -12.78 4.99 -2.27
C TYR A 212 -11.72 4.15 -1.54
N TYR A 213 -11.67 4.21 -0.20
CA TYR A 213 -10.70 3.42 0.57
C TYR A 213 -10.97 1.92 0.51
N ASN A 214 -12.24 1.50 0.44
CA ASN A 214 -12.59 0.09 0.26
C ASN A 214 -12.13 -0.43 -1.11
N LEU A 215 -12.35 0.32 -2.18
CA LEU A 215 -11.84 -0.02 -3.51
C LEU A 215 -10.31 -0.09 -3.52
N GLN A 216 -9.64 0.87 -2.89
CA GLN A 216 -8.20 0.89 -2.76
C GLN A 216 -7.67 -0.37 -2.04
N SER A 217 -8.31 -0.76 -0.93
CA SER A 217 -7.92 -1.95 -0.17
C SER A 217 -8.18 -3.24 -0.95
N LEU A 218 -9.33 -3.35 -1.61
CA LEU A 218 -9.69 -4.52 -2.42
C LEU A 218 -8.73 -4.71 -3.60
N MET A 219 -8.42 -3.62 -4.31
CA MET A 219 -7.47 -3.66 -5.43
C MET A 219 -6.06 -4.01 -4.95
N GLY A 220 -5.62 -3.50 -3.79
CA GLY A 220 -4.34 -3.87 -3.21
C GLY A 220 -4.25 -5.37 -2.91
N ALA A 221 -5.24 -5.93 -2.22
CA ALA A 221 -5.29 -7.35 -1.88
C ALA A 221 -5.38 -8.26 -3.11
N SER A 222 -6.21 -7.90 -4.11
CA SER A 222 -6.30 -8.65 -5.36
C SER A 222 -5.01 -8.58 -6.17
N GLY A 223 -4.33 -7.44 -6.16
CA GLY A 223 -3.04 -7.28 -6.81
C GLY A 223 -1.95 -8.17 -6.20
N GLU A 224 -1.86 -8.27 -4.89
CA GLU A 224 -0.93 -9.18 -4.20
C GLU A 224 -1.20 -10.64 -4.57
N LEU A 225 -2.44 -11.07 -4.56
CA LEU A 225 -2.82 -12.44 -4.93
C LEU A 225 -2.44 -12.78 -6.37
N ILE A 226 -2.64 -11.85 -7.31
CA ILE A 226 -2.29 -12.08 -8.72
C ILE A 226 -0.77 -12.12 -8.89
N LEU A 227 0.01 -11.28 -8.18
CA LEU A 227 1.47 -11.36 -8.19
C LEU A 227 1.95 -12.72 -7.66
N GLU A 228 1.34 -13.25 -6.61
CA GLU A 228 1.66 -14.57 -6.06
C GLU A 228 1.39 -15.68 -7.09
N ILE A 229 0.26 -15.63 -7.78
CA ILE A 229 -0.08 -16.57 -8.87
C ILE A 229 0.93 -16.46 -10.03
N LEU A 230 1.31 -15.26 -10.44
CA LEU A 230 2.30 -15.05 -11.51
C LEU A 230 3.68 -15.57 -11.11
N MET A 231 4.10 -15.41 -9.86
CA MET A 231 5.37 -15.97 -9.38
C MET A 231 5.36 -17.50 -9.40
N ILE A 232 4.27 -18.13 -8.95
CA ILE A 232 4.11 -19.58 -9.01
C ILE A 232 4.15 -20.08 -10.46
N LEU A 233 3.42 -19.42 -11.35
CA LEU A 233 3.37 -19.76 -12.77
C LEU A 233 4.74 -19.61 -13.44
N ALA A 234 5.48 -18.54 -13.13
CA ALA A 234 6.86 -18.36 -13.61
C ALA A 234 7.79 -19.49 -13.13
N GLY A 235 7.64 -19.91 -11.87
CA GLY A 235 8.38 -21.05 -11.32
C GLY A 235 8.08 -22.36 -12.07
N ILE A 236 6.81 -22.64 -12.34
CA ILE A 236 6.38 -23.81 -13.12
C ILE A 236 6.96 -23.76 -14.55
N ILE A 237 6.89 -22.61 -15.22
CA ILE A 237 7.42 -22.41 -16.56
C ILE A 237 8.95 -22.67 -16.58
N ALA A 238 9.68 -22.16 -15.60
CA ALA A 238 11.12 -22.38 -15.51
C ALA A 238 11.48 -23.87 -15.39
N VAL A 239 10.73 -24.63 -14.61
CA VAL A 239 10.89 -26.09 -14.48
C VAL A 239 10.56 -26.81 -15.81
N LEU A 240 9.46 -26.42 -16.47
CA LEU A 240 9.05 -27.02 -17.74
C LEU A 240 10.08 -26.77 -18.88
N TRP A 241 10.74 -25.62 -18.90
CA TRP A 241 11.81 -25.34 -19.86
C TRP A 241 13.09 -26.15 -19.60
N ALA A 242 13.34 -26.58 -18.35
CA ALA A 242 14.49 -27.40 -18.01
C ALA A 242 14.39 -28.84 -18.55
N VAL A 243 13.20 -29.32 -18.91
CA VAL A 243 12.97 -30.70 -19.38
C VAL A 243 12.58 -30.69 -20.86
N PRO A 244 13.38 -31.29 -21.78
CA PRO A 244 13.11 -31.20 -23.21
C PRO A 244 11.74 -31.75 -23.65
N VAL A 245 11.22 -32.78 -22.97
CA VAL A 245 9.95 -33.42 -23.33
C VAL A 245 8.75 -32.47 -23.05
N SER A 246 8.89 -31.51 -22.17
CA SER A 246 7.82 -30.56 -21.78
C SER A 246 7.87 -29.21 -22.50
N TRP A 247 8.74 -29.01 -23.47
CA TRP A 247 8.91 -27.72 -24.17
C TRP A 247 7.63 -27.21 -24.84
N ALA A 248 6.84 -28.07 -25.45
CA ALA A 248 5.55 -27.68 -26.03
C ALA A 248 4.58 -27.13 -24.98
N LEU A 249 4.54 -27.76 -23.80
CA LEU A 249 3.75 -27.29 -22.67
C LEU A 249 4.33 -26.00 -22.07
N ALA A 250 5.64 -25.89 -21.97
CA ALA A 250 6.32 -24.67 -21.51
C ALA A 250 5.98 -23.46 -22.39
N ALA A 251 5.96 -23.64 -23.72
CA ALA A 251 5.61 -22.57 -24.65
C ALA A 251 4.16 -22.09 -24.49
N THR A 252 3.21 -23.02 -24.34
CA THR A 252 1.80 -22.65 -24.09
C THR A 252 1.61 -21.95 -22.77
N MET A 253 2.24 -22.43 -21.69
CA MET A 253 2.19 -21.78 -20.36
C MET A 253 2.87 -20.41 -20.37
N SER A 254 3.97 -20.23 -21.11
CA SER A 254 4.61 -18.93 -21.31
C SER A 254 3.69 -17.93 -22.01
N SER A 255 2.92 -18.37 -23.00
CA SER A 255 1.94 -17.52 -23.70
C SER A 255 0.81 -17.08 -22.74
N VAL A 256 0.31 -18.01 -21.92
CA VAL A 256 -0.69 -17.69 -20.88
C VAL A 256 -0.13 -16.68 -19.87
N PHE A 257 1.11 -16.90 -19.42
CA PHE A 257 1.77 -15.98 -18.49
C PHE A 257 1.87 -14.55 -19.06
N ILE A 258 2.32 -14.40 -20.30
CA ILE A 258 2.44 -13.09 -20.96
C ILE A 258 1.07 -12.43 -21.12
N SER A 259 0.04 -13.20 -21.48
CA SER A 259 -1.33 -12.70 -21.64
C SER A 259 -1.92 -12.14 -20.35
N ILE A 260 -1.50 -12.63 -19.19
CA ILE A 260 -1.93 -12.15 -17.88
C ILE A 260 -1.00 -11.03 -17.38
N ALA A 261 0.31 -11.20 -17.54
CA ALA A 261 1.31 -10.28 -16.98
C ALA A 261 1.25 -8.88 -17.59
N ILE A 262 1.02 -8.76 -18.91
CA ILE A 262 0.96 -7.45 -19.58
C ILE A 262 -0.24 -6.59 -19.10
N PRO A 263 -1.50 -7.06 -19.11
CA PRO A 263 -2.62 -6.29 -18.57
C PRO A 263 -2.44 -5.97 -17.09
N MET A 264 -1.84 -6.88 -16.32
CA MET A 264 -1.59 -6.65 -14.90
C MET A 264 -0.52 -5.60 -14.66
N ALA A 265 0.55 -5.55 -15.45
CA ALA A 265 1.55 -4.48 -15.36
C ALA A 265 0.93 -3.11 -15.62
N ILE A 266 0.04 -3.01 -16.60
CA ILE A 266 -0.71 -1.78 -16.89
C ILE A 266 -1.62 -1.41 -15.72
N LEU A 267 -2.35 -2.38 -15.16
CA LEU A 267 -3.23 -2.18 -14.01
C LEU A 267 -2.44 -1.71 -12.78
N PHE A 268 -1.29 -2.33 -12.48
CA PHE A 268 -0.43 -1.93 -11.37
C PHE A 268 0.11 -0.52 -11.54
N THR A 269 0.54 -0.16 -12.74
CA THR A 269 1.00 1.20 -13.05
C THR A 269 -0.14 2.22 -12.82
N PHE A 270 -1.35 1.88 -13.25
CA PHE A 270 -2.53 2.71 -12.99
C PHE A 270 -2.84 2.83 -11.48
N MET A 271 -2.78 1.72 -10.76
CA MET A 271 -3.01 1.68 -9.31
C MET A 271 -1.99 2.53 -8.56
N GLU A 272 -0.71 2.47 -8.93
CA GLU A 272 0.34 3.25 -8.29
C GLU A 272 0.24 4.74 -8.61
N ILE A 273 0.02 5.10 -9.86
CA ILE A 273 0.03 6.50 -10.32
C ILE A 273 -1.27 7.22 -9.94
N VAL A 274 -2.43 6.59 -10.20
CA VAL A 274 -3.75 7.23 -10.05
C VAL A 274 -4.34 7.01 -8.68
N LEU A 275 -4.35 5.76 -8.20
CA LEU A 275 -4.97 5.40 -6.93
C LEU A 275 -4.00 5.49 -5.76
N LYS A 276 -2.70 5.66 -6.01
CA LYS A 276 -1.62 5.67 -5.00
C LYS A 276 -1.64 4.44 -4.10
N VAL A 277 -2.09 3.32 -4.65
CA VAL A 277 -2.06 2.00 -3.99
C VAL A 277 -0.69 1.39 -4.20
N LYS A 278 0.03 1.15 -3.14
CA LYS A 278 1.28 0.40 -3.18
C LYS A 278 0.96 -1.08 -3.13
N VAL A 279 1.15 -1.80 -4.22
CA VAL A 279 1.03 -3.26 -4.29
C VAL A 279 2.40 -3.87 -4.06
N GLY A 280 2.52 -4.70 -3.03
CA GLY A 280 3.76 -5.42 -2.74
C GLY A 280 4.97 -4.52 -2.44
N SER A 281 4.76 -3.33 -1.86
CA SER A 281 5.88 -2.48 -1.48
C SER A 281 6.68 -3.14 -0.36
N ILE A 282 7.94 -3.42 -0.64
CA ILE A 282 8.93 -3.62 0.41
C ILE A 282 8.79 -2.40 1.36
N PRO A 283 8.64 -2.62 2.67
CA PRO A 283 8.54 -1.51 3.61
C PRO A 283 9.70 -0.54 3.38
N THR A 284 9.41 0.75 3.30
CA THR A 284 10.46 1.76 3.16
C THR A 284 11.34 1.72 4.40
N ILE A 285 12.57 1.30 4.23
CA ILE A 285 13.56 1.17 5.32
C ILE A 285 14.24 2.52 5.51
N LYS A 286 14.21 3.04 6.73
CA LYS A 286 14.71 4.38 7.10
C LYS A 286 15.81 4.22 8.15
N CYS A 287 17.01 3.88 7.71
CA CYS A 287 18.08 3.43 8.60
C CYS A 287 19.44 3.95 8.18
N PHE A 288 20.40 3.75 9.06
CA PHE A 288 21.81 4.12 8.91
C PHE A 288 22.69 2.88 8.73
N ASP A 289 23.88 3.10 8.18
CA ASP A 289 24.97 2.12 8.17
C ASP A 289 25.38 1.73 9.58
N LYS A 290 25.74 0.47 9.78
CA LYS A 290 26.16 -0.09 11.09
C LYS A 290 27.32 0.65 11.75
N ASN A 291 28.21 1.27 10.95
CA ASN A 291 29.40 1.99 11.44
C ASN A 291 29.12 3.47 11.70
N THR A 292 27.89 3.94 11.51
CA THR A 292 27.53 5.34 11.79
C THR A 292 27.87 5.69 13.22
N GLN A 293 28.68 6.73 13.40
CA GLN A 293 29.14 7.16 14.72
C GLN A 293 28.08 8.04 15.38
N ILE A 294 27.70 7.67 16.58
CA ILE A 294 26.75 8.42 17.42
C ILE A 294 27.50 8.97 18.62
N ASN A 295 27.41 10.29 18.80
CA ASN A 295 27.99 10.94 19.96
C ASN A 295 27.16 10.63 21.21
N MET A 296 27.87 10.30 22.30
CA MET A 296 27.27 9.96 23.58
C MET A 296 27.36 11.16 24.54
N TYR A 297 26.48 11.15 25.54
CA TYR A 297 26.48 12.21 26.58
C TYR A 297 27.79 12.38 27.31
N ASP A 298 28.57 11.31 27.49
CA ASP A 298 29.88 11.32 28.17
C ASP A 298 31.03 11.81 27.29
N GLY A 299 30.72 12.27 26.07
CA GLY A 299 31.73 12.76 25.09
C GLY A 299 32.41 11.65 24.29
N THR A 300 32.08 10.39 24.54
CA THR A 300 32.54 9.27 23.71
C THR A 300 31.71 9.16 22.42
N SER A 301 32.13 8.31 21.49
CA SER A 301 31.37 7.96 20.29
C SER A 301 31.25 6.46 20.19
N LYS A 302 30.03 5.98 19.89
CA LYS A 302 29.72 4.57 19.62
C LYS A 302 29.21 4.40 18.21
N LYS A 303 29.48 3.24 17.62
CA LYS A 303 28.77 2.86 16.40
C LYS A 303 27.30 2.61 16.71
N ILE A 304 26.42 2.97 15.79
CA ILE A 304 24.97 2.74 15.96
C ILE A 304 24.65 1.26 16.23
N SER A 305 25.43 0.34 15.66
CA SER A 305 25.30 -1.11 15.89
C SER A 305 25.74 -1.58 17.29
N GLU A 306 26.47 -0.74 18.04
CA GLU A 306 26.98 -1.01 19.39
C GLU A 306 26.14 -0.33 20.48
N LEU A 307 25.16 0.47 20.08
CA LEU A 307 24.24 1.11 21.02
C LEU A 307 23.40 0.06 21.75
N VAL A 308 23.04 0.39 22.96
CA VAL A 308 22.07 -0.38 23.75
C VAL A 308 20.91 0.52 24.17
N VAL A 309 19.75 -0.07 24.41
CA VAL A 309 18.59 0.66 24.93
C VAL A 309 18.95 1.29 26.28
N GLY A 310 18.53 2.55 26.49
CA GLY A 310 18.89 3.35 27.65
C GLY A 310 20.19 4.15 27.51
N ASP A 311 20.99 3.96 26.45
CA ASP A 311 22.15 4.79 26.15
C ASP A 311 21.76 6.27 26.04
N ARG A 312 22.52 7.15 26.69
CA ARG A 312 22.27 8.62 26.70
C ARG A 312 23.06 9.28 25.59
N LEU A 313 22.35 9.98 24.71
CA LEU A 313 22.94 10.73 23.59
C LEU A 313 23.30 12.17 24.00
N ASP A 314 22.43 12.78 24.80
CA ASP A 314 22.70 14.10 25.42
C ASP A 314 21.96 14.20 26.78
N THR A 315 21.89 15.42 27.34
CA THR A 315 21.29 15.68 28.67
C THR A 315 19.86 15.17 28.79
N ASN A 316 19.09 15.29 27.69
CA ASN A 316 17.65 15.02 27.67
C ASN A 316 17.28 13.95 26.62
N ASN A 317 18.24 13.41 25.87
CA ASN A 317 17.98 12.45 24.82
C ASN A 317 18.61 11.09 25.10
N SER A 318 17.80 10.06 25.10
CA SER A 318 18.22 8.67 25.33
C SER A 318 17.57 7.72 24.31
N VAL A 319 18.22 6.59 24.10
CA VAL A 319 17.77 5.54 23.17
C VAL A 319 16.65 4.73 23.82
N CYS A 320 15.45 4.84 23.27
CA CYS A 320 14.25 4.12 23.72
C CYS A 320 14.10 2.77 23.04
N SER A 321 14.44 2.68 21.74
CA SER A 321 14.46 1.40 21.04
C SER A 321 15.53 1.36 19.96
N ILE A 322 15.97 0.16 19.64
CA ILE A 322 16.95 -0.13 18.59
C ILE A 322 16.28 -1.01 17.57
N VAL A 323 16.33 -0.59 16.32
CA VAL A 323 15.74 -1.28 15.18
C VAL A 323 16.87 -1.77 14.29
N LYS A 324 16.93 -3.07 14.06
CA LYS A 324 17.83 -3.72 13.11
C LYS A 324 17.00 -4.30 11.98
N VAL A 325 17.32 -3.95 10.72
CA VAL A 325 16.56 -4.38 9.54
C VAL A 325 17.47 -4.89 8.44
N THR A 326 16.92 -5.68 7.51
CA THR A 326 17.63 -6.09 6.29
C THR A 326 17.87 -4.91 5.36
N THR A 327 18.97 -4.94 4.61
CA THR A 327 19.24 -3.96 3.54
C THR A 327 18.47 -4.23 2.25
N LYS A 328 17.80 -5.36 2.15
CA LYS A 328 17.11 -5.79 0.93
C LYS A 328 16.13 -4.72 0.42
N GLY A 329 16.37 -4.22 -0.78
CA GLY A 329 15.54 -3.18 -1.40
C GLY A 329 15.81 -1.75 -0.94
N SER A 330 16.83 -1.51 -0.12
CA SER A 330 17.21 -0.16 0.32
C SER A 330 18.17 0.49 -0.66
N VAL A 331 17.97 1.78 -0.90
CA VAL A 331 18.91 2.63 -1.65
C VAL A 331 19.63 3.52 -0.64
N MET A 332 20.95 3.50 -0.66
CA MET A 332 21.76 4.22 0.33
C MET A 332 22.40 5.47 -0.26
N TYR A 333 22.51 6.50 0.57
CA TYR A 333 23.12 7.78 0.25
C TYR A 333 24.20 8.12 1.27
N ASN A 334 25.21 8.86 0.82
CA ASN A 334 26.17 9.52 1.70
C ASN A 334 25.76 10.99 1.84
N LEU A 335 25.45 11.40 3.07
CA LEU A 335 25.17 12.78 3.44
C LEU A 335 26.18 13.22 4.50
N ASN A 336 27.20 14.00 4.09
CA ASN A 336 28.26 14.50 4.98
C ASN A 336 28.90 13.39 5.83
N ASN A 337 29.34 12.32 5.18
CA ASN A 337 29.92 11.11 5.78
C ASN A 337 28.95 10.29 6.66
N VAL A 338 27.66 10.55 6.59
CA VAL A 338 26.62 9.69 7.15
C VAL A 338 26.02 8.86 6.03
N ILE A 339 26.20 7.54 6.10
CA ILE A 339 25.57 6.62 5.15
C ILE A 339 24.17 6.28 5.68
N VAL A 340 23.14 6.65 4.92
CA VAL A 340 21.73 6.60 5.33
C VAL A 340 20.84 6.26 4.16
N SER A 341 19.68 5.65 4.40
CA SER A 341 18.72 5.27 3.37
C SER A 341 18.03 6.50 2.75
N ASP A 342 17.60 6.35 1.50
CA ASP A 342 16.98 7.37 0.65
C ASP A 342 15.75 8.04 1.28
N SER A 343 14.93 7.23 1.94
CA SER A 343 13.65 7.64 2.51
C SER A 343 13.72 8.19 3.92
N HIS A 344 14.91 8.17 4.55
CA HIS A 344 15.08 8.73 5.89
C HIS A 344 14.85 10.25 5.89
N ILE A 345 14.25 10.75 6.96
CA ILE A 345 13.88 12.17 7.07
C ILE A 345 14.99 12.95 7.76
N VAL A 346 15.36 14.05 7.14
CA VAL A 346 16.43 14.95 7.62
C VAL A 346 15.94 16.40 7.61
N ARG A 347 16.44 17.20 8.57
CA ARG A 347 16.13 18.62 8.65
C ARG A 347 17.14 19.43 7.83
N HIS A 348 16.63 20.18 6.85
CA HIS A 348 17.41 21.08 6.00
C HIS A 348 16.69 22.44 5.87
N ASN A 349 17.38 23.54 6.20
CA ASN A 349 16.82 24.91 6.13
C ASN A 349 15.43 25.01 6.79
N ASP A 350 15.30 24.50 8.01
CA ASP A 350 14.06 24.44 8.80
C ASP A 350 12.91 23.62 8.19
N LYS A 351 13.17 22.88 7.12
CA LYS A 351 12.22 21.95 6.51
C LYS A 351 12.66 20.52 6.72
N TRP A 352 11.68 19.65 6.84
CA TRP A 352 11.89 18.21 6.88
C TRP A 352 11.75 17.64 5.48
N ILE A 353 12.81 17.02 4.97
CA ILE A 353 12.88 16.45 3.63
C ILE A 353 13.44 15.02 3.70
N LYS A 354 13.26 14.24 2.66
CA LYS A 354 13.93 12.94 2.52
C LYS A 354 15.40 13.15 2.21
N VAL A 355 16.24 12.21 2.62
CA VAL A 355 17.67 12.22 2.30
C VAL A 355 17.91 12.26 0.79
N CYS A 356 17.15 11.52 -0.01
CA CYS A 356 17.27 11.56 -1.48
C CYS A 356 16.99 12.93 -2.10
N ASP A 357 16.26 13.80 -1.40
CA ASP A 357 15.91 15.15 -1.84
C ASP A 357 16.89 16.22 -1.30
N HIS A 358 17.85 15.81 -0.46
CA HIS A 358 18.81 16.73 0.15
C HIS A 358 19.91 17.12 -0.86
N PRO A 359 20.20 18.42 -1.05
CA PRO A 359 21.13 18.89 -2.10
C PRO A 359 22.54 18.31 -2.00
N GLN A 360 22.99 17.94 -0.80
CA GLN A 360 24.34 17.41 -0.53
C GLN A 360 24.35 15.87 -0.45
N ALA A 361 23.22 15.20 -0.62
CA ALA A 361 23.17 13.75 -0.57
C ALA A 361 23.66 13.12 -1.87
N VAL A 362 24.63 12.24 -1.77
CA VAL A 362 25.20 11.51 -2.90
C VAL A 362 24.79 10.06 -2.82
N LYS A 363 24.09 9.58 -3.86
CA LYS A 363 23.68 8.18 -3.95
C LYS A 363 24.89 7.26 -4.04
N LEU A 364 24.89 6.17 -3.30
CA LEU A 364 25.91 5.12 -3.40
C LEU A 364 25.56 4.16 -4.54
N ASP A 365 26.55 3.86 -5.39
CA ASP A 365 26.36 2.89 -6.50
C ASP A 365 26.25 1.46 -5.99
N LYS A 366 26.91 1.14 -4.89
CA LYS A 366 26.95 -0.19 -4.29
C LYS A 366 26.95 -0.08 -2.77
N TYR A 367 26.20 -0.94 -2.13
CA TYR A 367 26.16 -1.10 -0.69
C TYR A 367 26.00 -2.59 -0.34
N ASP A 368 26.98 -3.15 0.37
CA ASP A 368 27.13 -4.60 0.54
C ASP A 368 26.83 -5.08 1.98
N GLU A 369 26.45 -4.18 2.88
CA GLU A 369 26.15 -4.59 4.26
C GLU A 369 24.79 -5.30 4.35
N GLU A 370 24.73 -6.34 5.17
CA GLU A 370 23.54 -7.19 5.32
C GLU A 370 22.42 -6.51 6.12
N TYR A 371 22.80 -5.67 7.10
CA TYR A 371 21.86 -5.04 8.02
C TYR A 371 22.09 -3.53 8.13
N LEU A 372 20.97 -2.83 8.33
CA LEU A 372 20.91 -1.43 8.69
C LEU A 372 20.39 -1.27 10.12
N TYR A 373 20.71 -0.14 10.72
CA TYR A 373 20.33 0.17 12.09
C TYR A 373 19.61 1.51 12.16
N CYS A 374 18.58 1.58 12.98
CA CYS A 374 17.93 2.80 13.38
C CYS A 374 17.67 2.79 14.89
N ILE A 375 17.36 3.94 15.45
CA ILE A 375 16.98 4.07 16.85
C ILE A 375 15.73 4.92 16.98
N ASN A 376 14.96 4.67 18.04
CA ASN A 376 14.01 5.63 18.54
C ASN A 376 14.60 6.30 19.79
N THR A 377 14.31 7.55 19.93
CA THR A 377 14.74 8.34 21.08
C THR A 377 13.54 8.96 21.78
N ASN A 378 13.70 9.32 23.05
CA ASN A 378 12.65 10.01 23.80
C ASN A 378 12.35 11.41 23.23
N GLN A 379 13.29 12.06 22.53
CA GLN A 379 13.09 13.33 21.85
C GLN A 379 12.60 13.22 20.41
N LYS A 380 12.47 12.00 19.87
CA LYS A 380 12.09 11.72 18.46
C LYS A 380 13.04 12.27 17.41
N LEU A 381 14.25 12.60 17.81
CA LEU A 381 15.30 13.20 16.99
C LEU A 381 16.66 12.57 17.28
N VAL A 382 17.49 12.46 16.25
CA VAL A 382 18.88 11.99 16.35
C VAL A 382 19.80 13.00 15.66
N THR A 383 20.84 13.46 16.35
CA THR A 383 21.84 14.35 15.78
C THR A 383 23.10 13.56 15.45
N ILE A 384 23.50 13.54 14.18
CA ILE A 384 24.67 12.85 13.67
C ILE A 384 25.46 13.83 12.81
N ASN A 385 26.73 14.04 13.10
CA ASN A 385 27.61 15.01 12.39
C ASN A 385 26.98 16.40 12.23
N ASN A 386 26.35 16.91 13.27
CA ASN A 386 25.60 18.18 13.29
C ASN A 386 24.36 18.23 12.35
N ILE A 387 23.92 17.10 11.84
CA ILE A 387 22.71 16.98 11.04
C ILE A 387 21.63 16.35 11.91
N ILE A 388 20.41 16.92 11.87
CA ILE A 388 19.28 16.43 12.65
C ILE A 388 18.43 15.53 11.75
N PHE A 389 18.28 14.27 12.18
CA PHE A 389 17.41 13.28 11.56
C PHE A 389 16.19 13.03 12.43
N ALA A 390 15.07 12.65 11.82
CA ALA A 390 13.97 12.05 12.55
C ALA A 390 14.37 10.65 13.05
N ASP A 391 13.76 10.16 14.12
CA ASP A 391 13.94 8.78 14.55
C ASP A 391 13.13 7.80 13.67
N TRP A 392 13.12 6.51 14.01
CA TRP A 392 12.41 5.48 13.24
C TRP A 392 10.91 5.77 13.09
N ASP A 393 10.26 6.36 14.09
CA ASP A 393 8.82 6.60 14.09
C ASP A 393 8.39 7.75 13.17
N ASP A 394 9.32 8.55 12.64
CA ASP A 394 9.06 9.72 11.78
C ASP A 394 8.06 10.72 12.40
N LEU A 395 8.18 10.94 13.68
CA LEU A 395 7.39 11.94 14.39
C LEU A 395 8.18 13.25 14.49
N TYR A 396 7.89 14.19 13.60
CA TYR A 396 8.60 15.47 13.52
C TYR A 396 7.67 16.64 13.14
N GLY A 397 8.11 17.87 13.41
CA GLY A 397 7.39 19.08 13.02
C GLY A 397 5.95 19.17 13.53
N ASP A 398 5.05 19.62 12.68
CA ASP A 398 3.63 19.81 13.01
C ASP A 398 2.94 18.50 13.40
N ASN A 399 3.38 17.37 12.81
CA ASN A 399 2.85 16.05 13.15
C ASN A 399 3.13 15.68 14.61
N LEU A 400 4.33 15.93 15.08
CA LEU A 400 4.72 15.68 16.47
C LEU A 400 3.93 16.57 17.43
N TYR A 401 3.80 17.85 17.11
CA TYR A 401 3.04 18.81 17.90
C TYR A 401 1.54 18.41 18.01
N GLU A 402 0.94 18.02 16.88
CA GLU A 402 -0.46 17.54 16.85
C GLU A 402 -0.68 16.32 17.74
N ILE A 403 0.26 15.37 17.72
CA ILE A 403 0.16 14.15 18.53
C ILE A 403 0.30 14.47 20.01
N ILE A 404 1.26 15.31 20.40
CA ILE A 404 1.44 15.77 21.78
C ILE A 404 0.16 16.45 22.27
N LYS A 405 -0.40 17.37 21.49
CA LYS A 405 -1.63 18.07 21.82
C LYS A 405 -2.82 17.11 22.01
N LYS A 406 -2.97 16.11 21.14
CA LYS A 406 -4.09 15.15 21.18
C LYS A 406 -3.94 14.08 22.26
N THR A 407 -2.71 13.69 22.57
CA THR A 407 -2.44 12.73 23.65
C THR A 407 -2.49 13.36 25.05
N GLY A 408 -2.46 14.69 25.14
CA GLY A 408 -2.39 15.41 26.42
C GLY A 408 -1.07 15.20 27.16
N VAL A 409 -0.03 14.74 26.44
CA VAL A 409 1.30 14.54 27.00
C VAL A 409 1.98 15.91 27.15
N ASN A 410 2.43 16.21 28.35
CA ASN A 410 3.03 17.51 28.64
C ASN A 410 4.46 17.69 28.10
N ASN A 411 5.11 16.60 27.68
CA ASN A 411 6.48 16.58 27.20
C ASN A 411 6.70 15.45 26.18
N VAL A 412 7.53 15.70 25.16
CA VAL A 412 7.91 14.72 24.11
C VAL A 412 8.45 13.44 24.74
N ASP A 413 9.25 13.53 25.81
CA ASP A 413 9.84 12.39 26.52
C ASP A 413 8.85 11.31 26.92
N LYS A 414 7.60 11.69 27.15
CA LYS A 414 6.55 10.74 27.54
C LYS A 414 5.85 10.09 26.36
N LEU A 415 6.09 10.55 25.14
CA LEU A 415 5.43 10.01 23.95
C LEU A 415 5.86 8.56 23.69
N HIS A 416 7.10 8.22 24.01
CA HIS A 416 7.61 6.86 23.98
C HIS A 416 6.70 5.86 24.72
N THR A 417 6.15 6.25 25.89
CA THR A 417 5.27 5.37 26.68
C THR A 417 3.95 5.01 25.99
N TYR A 418 3.57 5.74 24.95
CA TYR A 418 2.35 5.52 24.18
C TYR A 418 2.62 4.84 22.84
N VAL A 419 3.77 5.09 22.25
CA VAL A 419 4.11 4.63 20.90
C VAL A 419 4.77 3.26 20.95
N ASP A 420 5.72 3.08 21.86
CA ASP A 420 6.51 1.86 21.95
C ASP A 420 5.80 0.76 22.74
N GLY A 421 6.07 -0.48 22.37
CA GLY A 421 5.60 -1.66 23.06
C GLY A 421 6.26 -2.92 22.55
N GLY A 422 6.40 -3.91 23.43
CA GLY A 422 7.07 -5.15 23.08
C GLY A 422 6.75 -6.30 24.01
N PHE A 423 7.19 -7.48 23.64
CA PHE A 423 7.04 -8.71 24.37
C PHE A 423 8.27 -8.97 25.25
N CYS A 424 8.03 -9.54 26.41
CA CYS A 424 9.13 -9.97 27.28
C CYS A 424 9.90 -11.13 26.66
N GLN A 425 11.17 -11.23 27.04
CA GLN A 425 12.03 -12.35 26.71
C GLN A 425 11.35 -13.68 27.05
N GLY A 426 11.55 -14.72 26.21
CA GLY A 426 10.90 -16.02 26.37
C GLY A 426 9.50 -16.11 25.74
N THR A 427 8.95 -15.02 25.20
CA THR A 427 7.69 -15.08 24.45
C THR A 427 7.90 -15.90 23.17
N ARG A 428 7.07 -16.94 22.96
CA ARG A 428 7.23 -17.86 21.84
C ARG A 428 6.40 -17.46 20.66
N VAL A 429 7.08 -17.28 19.52
CA VAL A 429 6.49 -16.95 18.22
C VAL A 429 6.42 -18.22 17.36
N THR A 430 5.35 -18.40 16.59
CA THR A 430 5.17 -19.57 15.74
C THR A 430 5.85 -19.36 14.39
N LEU A 431 6.75 -20.27 14.01
CA LEU A 431 7.41 -20.33 12.71
C LEU A 431 6.53 -21.06 11.68
N ASN A 432 6.85 -20.91 10.40
CA ASN A 432 6.11 -21.53 9.30
C ASN A 432 6.09 -23.08 9.33
N ASN A 433 7.11 -23.69 9.91
CA ASN A 433 7.19 -25.14 10.13
C ASN A 433 6.37 -25.65 11.32
N GLY A 434 5.62 -24.77 11.99
CA GLY A 434 4.83 -25.06 13.19
C GLY A 434 5.63 -25.09 14.51
N ASN A 435 6.95 -24.97 14.46
CA ASN A 435 7.78 -24.85 15.65
C ASN A 435 7.57 -23.48 16.31
N LYS A 436 7.86 -23.42 17.61
CA LYS A 436 7.81 -22.18 18.38
C LYS A 436 9.21 -21.80 18.83
N GLU A 437 9.64 -20.61 18.47
CA GLU A 437 10.94 -20.04 18.86
C GLU A 437 10.72 -18.84 19.79
N GLU A 438 11.65 -18.64 20.71
CA GLU A 438 11.61 -17.47 21.60
C GLU A 438 11.93 -16.20 20.82
N ILE A 439 11.18 -15.13 21.05
CA ILE A 439 11.22 -13.89 20.26
C ILE A 439 12.63 -13.28 20.16
N GLN A 440 13.44 -13.38 21.21
CA GLN A 440 14.82 -12.88 21.22
C GLN A 440 15.78 -13.71 20.35
N ASN A 441 15.40 -14.94 19.98
CA ASN A 441 16.21 -15.84 19.15
C ASN A 441 15.82 -15.77 17.66
N ILE A 442 14.70 -15.14 17.35
CA ILE A 442 14.24 -14.91 15.96
C ILE A 442 15.27 -14.08 15.23
N LYS A 443 15.58 -14.46 13.99
CA LYS A 443 16.54 -13.79 13.12
C LYS A 443 15.84 -13.12 11.94
N ILE A 444 16.47 -12.10 11.40
CA ILE A 444 16.04 -11.51 10.13
C ILE A 444 16.18 -12.56 9.03
N GLY A 445 15.14 -12.74 8.23
CA GLY A 445 15.01 -13.78 7.23
C GLY A 445 14.23 -15.01 7.69
N ASP A 446 13.94 -15.15 8.99
CA ASP A 446 13.09 -16.24 9.49
C ASP A 446 11.67 -16.10 8.94
N ILE A 447 11.08 -17.23 8.57
CA ILE A 447 9.71 -17.28 8.07
C ILE A 447 8.78 -17.71 9.19
N LEU A 448 7.94 -16.79 9.62
CA LEU A 448 6.89 -17.02 10.59
C LEU A 448 5.68 -17.71 9.94
N GLN A 449 4.72 -18.10 10.76
CA GLN A 449 3.44 -18.65 10.31
C GLN A 449 2.84 -17.80 9.17
N ASP A 450 2.16 -18.48 8.23
CA ASP A 450 1.53 -17.87 7.03
C ASP A 450 2.52 -17.26 6.01
N ASN A 451 3.72 -17.82 5.89
CA ASN A 451 4.78 -17.30 5.00
C ASN A 451 5.10 -15.82 5.23
N ASN A 452 5.22 -15.46 6.49
CA ASN A 452 5.46 -14.08 6.92
C ASN A 452 6.93 -13.89 7.27
N GLU A 453 7.70 -13.25 6.41
CA GLU A 453 9.15 -13.05 6.58
C GLU A 453 9.43 -11.95 7.60
N VAL A 454 10.39 -12.20 8.48
CA VAL A 454 10.92 -11.21 9.41
C VAL A 454 11.98 -10.37 8.70
N TYR A 455 11.70 -9.10 8.45
CA TYR A 455 12.67 -8.20 7.84
C TYR A 455 13.40 -7.29 8.85
N GLY A 456 12.97 -7.29 10.12
CA GLY A 456 13.63 -6.52 11.17
C GLY A 456 13.27 -6.98 12.57
N ILE A 457 14.12 -6.58 13.51
CA ILE A 457 14.03 -6.88 14.95
C ILE A 457 14.11 -5.55 15.70
N VAL A 458 13.30 -5.41 16.74
CA VAL A 458 13.25 -4.21 17.58
C VAL A 458 13.54 -4.63 19.03
N GLU A 459 14.55 -3.99 19.64
CA GLU A 459 14.81 -4.04 21.08
C GLU A 459 14.30 -2.75 21.72
N ILE A 460 13.61 -2.83 22.84
CA ILE A 460 12.89 -1.69 23.44
C ILE A 460 13.23 -1.60 24.92
N ASP A 461 13.43 -0.36 25.40
CA ASP A 461 13.65 -0.05 26.79
C ASP A 461 12.35 -0.23 27.60
N PRO A 462 12.32 -1.13 28.57
CA PRO A 462 11.14 -1.38 29.38
C PRO A 462 10.90 -0.35 30.51
N THR A 463 11.88 0.46 30.85
CA THR A 463 11.97 1.18 32.13
C THR A 463 10.77 2.10 32.41
N VAL A 464 10.26 2.76 31.36
CA VAL A 464 9.12 3.70 31.50
C VAL A 464 7.81 3.11 31.01
N LEU A 465 7.80 1.89 30.50
CA LEU A 465 6.61 1.25 29.97
C LEU A 465 5.81 0.54 31.06
N LYS A 466 4.49 0.55 30.95
CA LYS A 466 3.61 -0.24 31.82
C LYS A 466 3.65 -1.69 31.39
N HIS A 467 3.92 -2.59 32.32
CA HIS A 467 4.03 -4.02 32.10
C HIS A 467 2.75 -4.76 32.46
N TYR A 468 2.42 -5.76 31.65
CA TYR A 468 1.20 -6.53 31.82
C TYR A 468 1.44 -8.01 31.53
N LYS A 469 0.66 -8.86 32.22
CA LYS A 469 0.42 -10.25 31.85
C LYS A 469 -0.90 -10.31 31.09
N PHE A 470 -0.88 -10.97 29.96
CA PHE A 470 -2.07 -11.22 29.15
C PHE A 470 -2.37 -12.72 29.18
N ASN A 471 -3.52 -13.10 29.72
CA ASN A 471 -3.96 -14.49 29.67
C ASN A 471 -4.79 -14.69 28.40
N LEU A 472 -4.23 -15.42 27.45
CA LEU A 472 -4.83 -15.78 26.17
C LEU A 472 -5.17 -17.28 26.20
N GLY A 473 -6.36 -17.63 26.70
CA GLY A 473 -6.73 -19.01 26.94
C GLY A 473 -5.80 -19.67 27.99
N ASN A 474 -5.11 -20.73 27.60
CA ASN A 474 -4.20 -21.48 28.50
C ASN A 474 -2.76 -20.92 28.53
N VAL A 475 -2.49 -19.80 27.89
CA VAL A 475 -1.13 -19.25 27.80
C VAL A 475 -1.09 -17.83 28.33
N THR A 476 -0.09 -17.58 29.17
CA THR A 476 0.21 -16.24 29.68
C THR A 476 1.35 -15.64 28.89
N ILE A 477 1.15 -14.45 28.36
CA ILE A 477 2.16 -13.64 27.67
C ILE A 477 2.46 -12.43 28.55
N ASN A 478 3.75 -12.12 28.68
CA ASN A 478 4.20 -10.91 29.34
C ASN A 478 4.63 -9.89 28.28
N GLY A 479 4.20 -8.66 28.44
CA GLY A 479 4.55 -7.58 27.52
C GLY A 479 4.33 -6.22 28.13
N ALA A 480 4.72 -5.19 27.42
CA ALA A 480 4.56 -3.82 27.87
C ALA A 480 4.22 -2.84 26.74
N GLY A 481 3.66 -1.70 27.14
CA GLY A 481 3.40 -0.59 26.25
C GLY A 481 2.33 -0.88 25.21
N ASN A 482 2.59 -0.48 23.98
CA ASN A 482 1.65 -0.48 22.87
C ASN A 482 1.63 -1.84 22.14
N LEU A 483 1.01 -2.85 22.75
CA LEU A 483 0.75 -4.13 22.09
C LEU A 483 -0.69 -4.20 21.59
N ASN A 484 -0.88 -4.53 20.31
CA ASN A 484 -2.18 -4.54 19.65
C ASN A 484 -2.54 -5.93 19.13
N ILE A 485 -3.74 -6.39 19.47
CA ILE A 485 -4.34 -7.62 18.93
C ILE A 485 -5.13 -7.27 17.68
N CYS A 486 -4.90 -8.03 16.58
CA CYS A 486 -5.51 -7.74 15.28
C CYS A 486 -7.04 -7.84 15.32
N GLU A 487 -7.58 -8.88 15.95
CA GLU A 487 -9.02 -9.14 16.04
C GLU A 487 -9.77 -8.04 16.77
N LEU A 488 -9.15 -7.43 17.77
CA LEU A 488 -9.78 -6.40 18.59
C LEU A 488 -9.54 -4.99 18.06
N LYS A 489 -8.54 -4.81 17.16
CA LYS A 489 -8.03 -3.49 16.73
C LYS A 489 -7.79 -2.54 17.93
N MET A 490 -7.39 -3.11 19.06
CA MET A 490 -7.26 -2.44 20.36
C MET A 490 -5.84 -2.52 20.87
N ASN A 491 -5.39 -1.42 21.46
CA ASN A 491 -4.14 -1.37 22.19
C ASN A 491 -4.35 -1.88 23.63
N LEU A 492 -3.73 -2.98 23.96
CA LEU A 492 -3.79 -3.57 25.30
C LEU A 492 -3.15 -2.70 26.40
N GLY A 493 -2.24 -1.77 26.01
CA GLY A 493 -1.60 -0.84 26.94
C GLY A 493 -2.46 0.34 27.36
N TYR A 494 -3.38 0.78 26.52
CA TYR A 494 -4.07 2.07 26.67
C TYR A 494 -5.38 2.02 27.47
N TYR A 495 -6.03 0.85 27.57
CA TYR A 495 -7.31 0.74 28.28
C TYR A 495 -7.11 0.19 29.68
N ASN A 496 -7.45 1.03 30.67
CA ASN A 496 -7.54 0.63 32.08
C ASN A 496 -8.78 -0.23 32.39
N GLU A 497 -9.61 -0.51 31.40
CA GLU A 497 -10.83 -1.27 31.59
C GLU A 497 -10.59 -2.74 31.29
N VAL A 498 -11.00 -3.57 32.23
CA VAL A 498 -11.19 -5.01 32.07
C VAL A 498 -12.09 -5.19 30.86
N LEU A 499 -11.52 -5.66 29.74
CA LEU A 499 -12.32 -6.18 28.66
C LEU A 499 -13.08 -7.38 29.20
N ASP A 500 -14.36 -7.21 29.39
CA ASP A 500 -15.30 -8.26 29.78
C ASP A 500 -15.55 -9.24 28.60
N SER A 501 -14.47 -9.64 27.94
CA SER A 501 -14.44 -10.81 27.10
C SER A 501 -13.74 -11.90 27.88
N SER A 502 -14.43 -12.95 28.17
CA SER A 502 -14.04 -14.13 28.96
C SER A 502 -12.72 -14.81 28.55
N THR A 503 -11.89 -14.20 27.70
CA THR A 503 -10.70 -14.77 27.07
C THR A 503 -9.42 -13.97 27.28
N ILE A 504 -9.46 -12.67 27.61
CA ILE A 504 -8.24 -11.86 27.76
C ILE A 504 -8.27 -11.12 29.09
N LEU A 505 -7.49 -11.59 30.03
CA LEU A 505 -7.31 -10.95 31.32
C LEU A 505 -5.97 -10.19 31.33
N LYS A 506 -6.02 -8.87 31.55
CA LYS A 506 -4.87 -8.00 31.68
C LYS A 506 -4.54 -7.79 33.15
N ILE A 507 -3.39 -8.24 33.60
CA ILE A 507 -2.92 -8.10 34.98
C ILE A 507 -1.64 -7.26 34.98
N PRO A 508 -1.54 -6.19 35.80
CA PRO A 508 -0.28 -5.48 35.98
C PRO A 508 0.84 -6.45 36.40
N SER A 509 2.00 -6.27 35.85
CA SER A 509 3.17 -7.10 36.17
C SER A 509 4.40 -6.19 36.35
N VAL A 510 5.39 -6.67 37.08
CA VAL A 510 6.67 -6.01 37.25
C VAL A 510 7.71 -6.78 36.46
N MET A 511 8.51 -6.11 35.67
CA MET A 511 9.65 -6.73 34.99
C MET A 511 10.79 -6.95 35.99
N LYS A 512 11.60 -7.98 35.70
CA LYS A 512 12.88 -8.13 36.38
C LYS A 512 13.80 -6.97 35.97
N GLU A 513 14.52 -6.40 36.93
CA GLU A 513 15.55 -5.40 36.68
C GLU A 513 16.49 -5.91 35.57
N ASN A 514 16.81 -5.04 34.60
CA ASN A 514 17.67 -5.30 33.42
C ASN A 514 17.08 -6.17 32.27
N GLY A 515 15.78 -6.35 32.20
CA GLY A 515 15.18 -7.01 31.03
C GLY A 515 15.06 -6.06 29.82
N LYS A 516 15.08 -6.61 28.60
CA LYS A 516 14.70 -5.91 27.37
C LYS A 516 13.35 -6.41 26.89
N LEU A 517 12.62 -5.58 26.16
CA LEU A 517 11.46 -6.03 25.39
C LEU A 517 11.87 -6.22 23.92
N TYR A 518 11.18 -7.12 23.26
CA TYR A 518 11.42 -7.47 21.87
C TYR A 518 10.17 -7.32 21.03
N HIS A 519 10.34 -6.86 19.81
CA HIS A 519 9.29 -6.85 18.81
C HIS A 519 9.88 -7.20 17.43
N LEU A 520 9.03 -7.51 16.48
CA LEU A 520 9.44 -7.88 15.13
C LEU A 520 8.82 -6.92 14.11
N LEU A 521 9.50 -6.81 12.98
CA LEU A 521 9.01 -6.18 11.76
C LEU A 521 8.81 -7.27 10.71
N THR A 522 7.61 -7.40 10.17
CA THR A 522 7.23 -8.52 9.32
C THR A 522 6.57 -8.06 8.03
N THR A 523 6.73 -8.82 6.96
CA THR A 523 6.17 -8.48 5.63
C THR A 523 4.65 -8.39 5.64
N LYS A 524 3.96 -9.21 6.42
CA LYS A 524 2.50 -9.20 6.56
C LYS A 524 2.00 -8.32 7.72
N LYS A 525 2.90 -7.61 8.41
CA LYS A 525 2.59 -6.70 9.53
C LYS A 525 1.87 -7.35 10.72
N ILE A 526 1.96 -8.65 10.86
CA ILE A 526 1.34 -9.45 11.95
C ILE A 526 2.30 -10.52 12.44
N LEU A 527 2.11 -10.95 13.69
CA LEU A 527 2.79 -12.14 14.25
C LEU A 527 1.81 -12.99 15.05
N HIS A 528 2.03 -14.29 15.02
CA HIS A 528 1.21 -15.28 15.71
C HIS A 528 1.86 -15.71 17.02
N ILE A 529 1.19 -15.44 18.12
CA ILE A 529 1.59 -15.86 19.47
C ILE A 529 0.41 -16.64 20.05
N ASN A 530 0.59 -17.95 20.23
CA ASN A 530 -0.44 -18.85 20.79
C ASN A 530 -1.82 -18.70 20.11
N ASN A 531 -1.87 -18.79 18.79
CA ASN A 531 -3.06 -18.65 17.95
C ASN A 531 -3.74 -17.27 18.01
N THR A 532 -3.13 -16.30 18.66
CA THR A 532 -3.59 -14.90 18.66
C THR A 532 -2.71 -14.09 17.73
N ARG A 533 -3.33 -13.28 16.87
CA ARG A 533 -2.64 -12.40 15.94
C ARG A 533 -2.38 -11.05 16.60
N PHE A 534 -1.13 -10.65 16.64
CA PHE A 534 -0.70 -9.33 17.06
C PHE A 534 -0.22 -8.55 15.84
N PHE A 535 -0.43 -7.25 15.85
CA PHE A 535 0.25 -6.38 14.90
C PHE A 535 1.76 -6.40 15.15
N ASP A 536 2.55 -6.26 14.10
CA ASP A 536 3.98 -6.03 14.24
C ASP A 536 4.26 -4.61 14.79
N TYR A 537 5.52 -4.30 15.05
CA TYR A 537 5.89 -3.02 15.65
C TYR A 537 5.38 -1.82 14.85
N ASN A 538 5.64 -1.79 13.54
CA ASN A 538 5.22 -0.67 12.68
C ASN A 538 3.69 -0.56 12.58
N ALA A 539 3.00 -1.67 12.39
CA ALA A 539 1.55 -1.65 12.31
C ALA A 539 0.91 -1.20 13.64
N GLY A 540 1.54 -1.54 14.78
CA GLY A 540 1.12 -1.04 16.10
C GLY A 540 1.27 0.47 16.22
N VAL A 541 2.40 1.03 15.77
CA VAL A 541 2.65 2.48 15.73
C VAL A 541 1.68 3.17 14.77
N ASP A 542 1.52 2.65 13.56
CA ASP A 542 0.58 3.18 12.55
C ASP A 542 -0.86 3.23 13.09
N LEU A 543 -1.30 2.18 13.79
CA LEU A 543 -2.61 2.10 14.40
C LEU A 543 -2.80 3.18 15.48
N PHE A 544 -1.80 3.38 16.35
CA PHE A 544 -1.81 4.44 17.35
C PHE A 544 -1.91 5.82 16.71
N LEU A 545 -1.09 6.10 15.70
CA LEU A 545 -1.07 7.38 14.99
C LEU A 545 -2.38 7.65 14.25
N ALA A 546 -2.95 6.64 13.58
CA ALA A 546 -4.23 6.76 12.90
C ALA A 546 -5.38 7.04 13.87
N LYS A 547 -5.40 6.39 15.04
CA LYS A 547 -6.37 6.62 16.10
C LYS A 547 -6.25 8.03 16.67
N THR A 548 -5.05 8.48 16.96
CA THR A 548 -4.77 9.81 17.49
C THR A 548 -5.15 10.91 16.50
N ARG A 549 -4.98 10.69 15.21
CA ARG A 549 -5.40 11.63 14.15
C ARG A 549 -6.92 11.64 13.89
N GLY A 550 -7.70 10.82 14.58
CA GLY A 550 -9.16 10.71 14.38
C GLY A 550 -9.60 9.95 13.14
N LYS A 551 -8.66 9.31 12.41
CA LYS A 551 -8.96 8.52 11.20
C LYS A 551 -9.59 7.16 11.49
N LEU A 552 -9.56 6.68 12.73
CA LEU A 552 -10.05 5.35 13.13
C LEU A 552 -11.51 5.31 13.60
N LEU A 553 -12.15 6.46 13.79
CA LEU A 553 -13.58 6.48 14.13
C LEU A 553 -14.44 5.92 12.97
N SER A 554 -13.93 5.96 11.73
CA SER A 554 -14.57 5.36 10.55
C SER A 554 -14.29 3.86 10.38
N MET A 555 -13.26 3.30 11.04
CA MET A 555 -12.92 1.86 10.95
C MET A 555 -13.63 0.99 12.01
N LYS A 556 -14.46 1.56 12.86
CA LYS A 556 -15.19 0.83 13.89
C LYS A 556 -16.34 -0.04 13.36
N TYR A 557 -16.61 0.02 12.05
CA TYR A 557 -17.76 -0.64 11.40
C TYR A 557 -17.41 -1.41 10.12
N VAL A 558 -16.16 -1.91 9.99
CA VAL A 558 -15.85 -2.87 8.92
C VAL A 558 -15.29 -4.14 9.55
#